data_bc9e2622bd3870b1f9d4c4e6cf89523c
#
_entry.id   bc9e2622bd3870b1f9d4c4e6cf89523c
#
_cell.length_a   1.000
_cell.length_b   1.000
_cell.length_c   1.000
_cell.angle_alpha   90.00
_cell.angle_beta   90.00
_cell.angle_gamma   90.00
#
_symmetry.space_group_name_H-M   'P 1'
#
loop_
_entity.id
_entity.type
_entity.pdbx_description
1 polymer ?
#
loop_
_entity_poly.entity_id
_entity_poly.type
_entity_poly.pdbx_seq_one_letter_code
_entity_poly.pdbx_strand_id
1 'polypeptide(L)'
;MSATQFWERLFVGGIGDAEALAESNPLGVTTVVTLCKEEVQKRAAGINYLHVPLREDRPLPVAMFDEVIDALWENVRWGSVLLHSLAGVSRSPIMAAAWMHAVGCKDIDAALAEIGRLRAIKPNPILLRSVKRALK
;
A
#
# COMPACT_ATOMS: atom_id res chain seq x y z
N MET A 1 -9.53 -7.00 10.94
CA MET A 1 -8.26 -7.48 10.38
C MET A 1 -7.19 -6.43 10.62
N SER A 2 -6.01 -6.83 11.01
CA SER A 2 -4.92 -5.91 11.28
C SER A 2 -4.03 -5.70 10.05
N ALA A 3 -3.15 -4.71 10.12
CA ALA A 3 -2.17 -4.47 9.06
C ALA A 3 -1.16 -5.62 8.99
N THR A 4 -0.67 -5.89 7.79
CA THR A 4 0.27 -6.97 7.50
C THR A 4 1.59 -6.39 7.04
N GLN A 5 2.69 -6.81 7.65
CA GLN A 5 4.02 -6.37 7.21
C GLN A 5 4.43 -7.12 5.93
N PHE A 6 4.85 -6.37 4.92
CA PHE A 6 5.31 -6.95 3.65
C PHE A 6 6.78 -6.66 3.36
N TRP A 7 7.36 -5.71 4.03
CA TRP A 7 8.78 -5.33 3.91
C TRP A 7 9.23 -4.67 5.20
N GLU A 8 10.51 -4.40 5.34
CA GLU A 8 11.02 -3.72 6.54
C GLU A 8 10.34 -2.35 6.67
N ARG A 9 9.63 -2.14 7.78
CA ARG A 9 8.90 -0.92 8.13
C ARG A 9 7.77 -0.55 7.16
N LEU A 10 7.33 -1.51 6.33
CA LEU A 10 6.22 -1.30 5.39
C LEU A 10 5.10 -2.28 5.67
N PHE A 11 3.90 -1.74 5.80
CA PHE A 11 2.70 -2.50 6.15
C PHE A 11 1.59 -2.24 5.15
N VAL A 12 0.74 -3.23 4.94
CA VAL A 12 -0.41 -3.14 4.05
C VAL A 12 -1.67 -3.39 4.86
N GLY A 13 -2.74 -2.64 4.57
CA GLY A 13 -3.99 -2.79 5.31
C GLY A 13 -5.18 -2.12 4.63
N GLY A 14 -6.28 -2.03 5.38
CA GLY A 14 -7.49 -1.34 4.98
C GLY A 14 -7.64 0.00 5.70
N ILE A 15 -8.74 0.71 5.38
CA ILE A 15 -8.98 2.03 5.97
C ILE A 15 -9.19 1.94 7.49
N GLY A 16 -9.76 0.83 7.98
CA GLY A 16 -9.92 0.62 9.42
C GLY A 16 -8.60 0.57 10.15
N ASP A 17 -7.56 0.00 9.53
CA ASP A 17 -6.22 -0.05 10.11
C ASP A 17 -5.63 1.36 10.21
N ALA A 18 -5.85 2.19 9.18
CA ALA A 18 -5.37 3.57 9.17
C ALA A 18 -6.07 4.40 10.25
N GLU A 19 -7.38 4.23 10.41
CA GLU A 19 -8.16 4.98 11.41
C GLU A 19 -7.85 4.53 12.84
N ALA A 20 -7.49 3.27 13.02
CA ALA A 20 -7.11 2.76 14.34
C ALA A 20 -5.85 3.42 14.89
N LEU A 21 -5.01 3.99 14.05
CA LEU A 21 -3.79 4.69 14.49
C LEU A 21 -4.08 5.91 15.35
N ALA A 22 -5.27 6.50 15.23
CA ALA A 22 -5.67 7.64 16.07
C ALA A 22 -5.78 7.26 17.55
N GLU A 23 -6.05 6.00 17.84
CA GLU A 23 -6.17 5.51 19.21
C GLU A 23 -4.90 4.82 19.70
N SER A 24 -4.21 4.08 18.81
CA SER A 24 -3.02 3.31 19.17
C SER A 24 -2.14 3.12 17.95
N ASN A 25 -0.85 3.36 18.11
CA ASN A 25 0.13 3.26 17.03
C ASN A 25 1.33 2.39 17.46
N PRO A 26 1.11 1.09 17.71
CA PRO A 26 2.19 0.22 18.22
C PRO A 26 3.29 -0.04 17.21
N LEU A 27 3.00 0.11 15.91
CA LEU A 27 3.97 -0.14 14.84
C LEU A 27 4.88 1.07 14.57
N GLY A 28 4.62 2.19 15.22
CA GLY A 28 5.40 3.40 14.99
C GLY A 28 5.21 3.99 13.61
N VAL A 29 3.97 3.95 13.08
CA VAL A 29 3.66 4.50 11.76
C VAL A 29 3.86 6.00 11.77
N THR A 30 4.65 6.50 10.83
CA THR A 30 4.91 7.94 10.65
C THR A 30 4.28 8.49 9.38
N THR A 31 3.93 7.61 8.43
CA THR A 31 3.29 8.00 7.17
C THR A 31 2.22 7.00 6.80
N VAL A 32 1.07 7.51 6.36
CA VAL A 32 -0.03 6.72 5.82
C VAL A 32 -0.21 7.11 4.36
N VAL A 33 -0.17 6.11 3.47
CA VAL A 33 -0.41 6.30 2.04
C VAL A 33 -1.77 5.71 1.70
N THR A 34 -2.73 6.55 1.35
CA THR A 34 -4.11 6.18 1.07
C THR A 34 -4.31 5.99 -0.43
N LEU A 35 -4.68 4.78 -0.84
CA LEU A 35 -4.87 4.42 -2.26
C LEU A 35 -6.34 4.39 -2.69
N CYS A 36 -7.28 4.51 -1.77
CA CYS A 36 -8.71 4.56 -2.09
C CYS A 36 -9.19 6.01 -2.20
N LYS A 37 -10.38 6.21 -2.77
CA LYS A 37 -10.94 7.55 -2.88
C LYS A 37 -11.40 8.09 -1.52
N GLU A 38 -11.73 7.21 -0.60
CA GLU A 38 -12.15 7.57 0.75
C GLU A 38 -10.96 8.15 1.53
N GLU A 39 -11.18 9.25 2.23
CA GLU A 39 -10.16 9.84 3.09
C GLU A 39 -10.23 9.24 4.48
N VAL A 40 -9.07 9.14 5.13
CA VAL A 40 -9.01 8.74 6.54
C VAL A 40 -9.63 9.85 7.37
N GLN A 41 -10.71 9.54 8.09
CA GLN A 41 -11.43 10.52 8.90
C GLN A 41 -10.81 10.69 10.30
N LYS A 42 -10.44 9.57 10.93
CA LYS A 42 -9.80 9.60 12.26
C LYS A 42 -8.29 9.62 12.03
N ARG A 43 -7.69 10.76 12.30
CA ARG A 43 -6.26 10.98 12.05
C ARG A 43 -5.50 11.20 13.36
N ALA A 44 -4.32 10.59 13.43
CA ALA A 44 -3.41 10.81 14.57
C ALA A 44 -2.54 12.03 14.32
N ALA A 45 -2.28 12.79 15.36
CA ALA A 45 -1.32 13.89 15.27
C ALA A 45 0.09 13.34 15.04
N GLY A 46 0.88 14.05 14.25
CA GLY A 46 2.26 13.67 13.97
C GLY A 46 2.45 12.64 12.87
N ILE A 47 1.37 12.14 12.29
CA ILE A 47 1.45 11.25 11.13
C ILE A 47 1.25 12.06 9.86
N ASN A 48 2.07 11.79 8.85
CA ASN A 48 1.94 12.38 7.53
C ASN A 48 0.96 11.55 6.70
N TYR A 49 -0.13 12.16 6.22
CA TYR A 49 -1.14 11.47 5.41
C TYR A 49 -1.02 11.88 3.95
N LEU A 50 -0.71 10.92 3.08
CA LEU A 50 -0.58 11.13 1.64
C LEU A 50 -1.73 10.42 0.94
N HIS A 51 -2.37 11.08 -0.02
CA HIS A 51 -3.54 10.54 -0.72
C HIS A 51 -3.25 10.41 -2.21
N VAL A 52 -3.15 9.18 -2.71
CA VAL A 52 -2.95 8.86 -4.12
C VAL A 52 -4.07 7.90 -4.53
N PRO A 53 -5.28 8.41 -4.83
CA PRO A 53 -6.43 7.55 -5.10
C PRO A 53 -6.28 6.80 -6.43
N LEU A 54 -6.20 5.49 -6.37
CA LEU A 54 -6.09 4.62 -7.53
C LEU A 54 -7.47 4.11 -7.94
N ARG A 55 -7.70 4.00 -9.24
CA ARG A 55 -8.89 3.36 -9.79
C ARG A 55 -8.55 1.97 -10.25
N GLU A 56 -9.50 1.04 -10.07
CA GLU A 56 -9.31 -0.36 -10.50
C GLU A 56 -10.01 -0.67 -11.81
N ASP A 57 -10.90 0.22 -12.26
CA ASP A 57 -11.75 0.02 -13.45
C ASP A 57 -11.10 0.48 -14.76
N ARG A 58 -9.87 0.97 -14.71
CA ARG A 58 -9.15 1.46 -15.88
C ARG A 58 -7.64 1.35 -15.67
N PRO A 59 -6.85 1.42 -16.77
CA PRO A 59 -5.40 1.36 -16.65
C PRO A 59 -4.83 2.45 -15.72
N LEU A 60 -3.83 2.08 -14.95
CA LEU A 60 -3.17 2.98 -14.02
C LEU A 60 -2.18 3.88 -14.77
N PRO A 61 -2.28 5.21 -14.64
CA PRO A 61 -1.26 6.09 -15.21
C PRO A 61 0.10 5.84 -14.55
N VAL A 62 1.15 5.83 -15.38
CA VAL A 62 2.52 5.61 -14.88
C VAL A 62 2.91 6.66 -13.84
N ALA A 63 2.47 7.91 -14.01
CA ALA A 63 2.75 8.97 -13.04
C ALA A 63 2.19 8.65 -11.65
N MET A 64 1.01 8.04 -11.58
CA MET A 64 0.42 7.63 -10.28
C MET A 64 1.17 6.45 -9.69
N PHE A 65 1.58 5.50 -10.52
CA PHE A 65 2.41 4.38 -10.08
C PHE A 65 3.71 4.92 -9.45
N ASP A 66 4.40 5.81 -10.14
CA ASP A 66 5.64 6.40 -9.67
C ASP A 66 5.42 7.18 -8.37
N GLU A 67 4.30 7.90 -8.26
CA GLU A 67 3.98 8.67 -7.06
C GLU A 67 3.87 7.76 -5.82
N VAL A 68 3.22 6.59 -5.97
CA VAL A 68 3.10 5.63 -4.86
C VAL A 68 4.47 5.06 -4.48
N ILE A 69 5.23 4.60 -5.46
CA ILE A 69 6.55 4.00 -5.20
C ILE A 69 7.49 5.04 -4.56
N ASP A 70 7.49 6.25 -5.08
CA ASP A 70 8.31 7.34 -4.53
C ASP A 70 7.89 7.70 -3.10
N ALA A 71 6.58 7.72 -2.82
CA ALA A 71 6.08 8.00 -1.48
C ALA A 71 6.58 6.96 -0.48
N LEU A 72 6.57 5.69 -0.86
CA LEU A 72 7.10 4.61 0.00
C LEU A 72 8.61 4.77 0.19
N TRP A 73 9.34 5.01 -0.89
CA TRP A 73 10.80 5.14 -0.86
C TRP A 73 11.25 6.32 0.02
N GLU A 74 10.60 7.46 -0.11
CA GLU A 74 10.96 8.67 0.63
C GLU A 74 10.62 8.58 2.11
N ASN A 75 9.52 7.90 2.46
CA ASN A 75 8.99 7.93 3.82
C ASN A 75 9.43 6.75 4.68
N VAL A 76 9.82 5.62 4.10
CA VAL A 76 10.26 4.45 4.86
C VAL A 76 11.53 4.72 5.68
N ARG A 77 12.32 5.70 5.27
CA ARG A 77 13.55 6.08 5.97
C ARG A 77 13.27 6.79 7.30
N TRP A 78 12.10 7.35 7.47
CA TRP A 78 11.74 8.14 8.65
C TRP A 78 10.97 7.35 9.70
N GLY A 79 10.40 6.23 9.32
CA GLY A 79 9.62 5.40 10.20
C GLY A 79 8.79 4.40 9.43
N SER A 80 7.87 3.73 10.11
CA SER A 80 6.99 2.76 9.46
C SER A 80 5.95 3.46 8.60
N VAL A 81 5.62 2.84 7.47
CA VAL A 81 4.62 3.36 6.53
C VAL A 81 3.48 2.35 6.42
N LEU A 82 2.25 2.84 6.53
CA LEU A 82 1.06 2.04 6.25
C LEU A 82 0.53 2.40 4.87
N LEU A 83 0.56 1.44 3.97
CA LEU A 83 -0.02 1.52 2.64
C LEU A 83 -1.39 0.86 2.69
N HIS A 84 -2.46 1.64 2.48
CA HIS A 84 -3.79 1.06 2.64
C HIS A 84 -4.73 1.43 1.49
N SER A 85 -5.75 0.60 1.33
CA SER A 85 -6.89 0.83 0.45
C SER A 85 -8.15 0.71 1.29
N LEU A 86 -9.31 0.47 0.68
CA LEU A 86 -10.56 0.39 1.45
C LEU A 86 -10.56 -0.86 2.35
N ALA A 87 -10.44 -2.04 1.76
CA ALA A 87 -10.43 -3.32 2.50
C ALA A 87 -9.04 -3.95 2.62
N GLY A 88 -8.05 -3.44 1.90
CA GLY A 88 -6.70 -4.00 1.94
C GLY A 88 -6.59 -5.33 1.21
N VAL A 89 -7.42 -5.57 0.20
CA VAL A 89 -7.46 -6.86 -0.53
C VAL A 89 -6.97 -6.78 -1.97
N SER A 90 -6.91 -5.58 -2.58
CA SER A 90 -6.53 -5.42 -3.98
C SER A 90 -5.49 -4.33 -4.18
N ARG A 91 -5.88 -3.05 -4.11
CA ARG A 91 -4.98 -1.92 -4.43
C ARG A 91 -3.72 -1.90 -3.60
N SER A 92 -3.85 -2.02 -2.29
CA SER A 92 -2.67 -1.98 -1.42
C SER A 92 -1.80 -3.23 -1.55
N PRO A 93 -2.32 -4.47 -1.62
CA PRO A 93 -1.46 -5.62 -1.88
C PRO A 93 -0.75 -5.57 -3.23
N ILE A 94 -1.42 -5.08 -4.29
CA ILE A 94 -0.79 -4.97 -5.61
C ILE A 94 0.39 -3.99 -5.56
N MET A 95 0.21 -2.81 -4.95
CA MET A 95 1.29 -1.84 -4.84
C MET A 95 2.39 -2.29 -3.90
N ALA A 96 2.06 -3.05 -2.85
CA ALA A 96 3.04 -3.68 -1.99
C ALA A 96 3.91 -4.67 -2.78
N ALA A 97 3.28 -5.51 -3.61
CA ALA A 97 4.00 -6.45 -4.47
C ALA A 97 4.87 -5.71 -5.50
N ALA A 98 4.38 -4.59 -6.03
CA ALA A 98 5.16 -3.75 -6.94
C ALA A 98 6.44 -3.22 -6.27
N TRP A 99 6.34 -2.80 -5.01
CA TRP A 99 7.50 -2.40 -4.23
C TRP A 99 8.51 -3.55 -4.07
N MET A 100 8.02 -4.74 -3.71
CA MET A 100 8.86 -5.91 -3.52
C MET A 100 9.60 -6.28 -4.81
N HIS A 101 8.98 -6.05 -5.97
CA HIS A 101 9.62 -6.24 -7.26
C HIS A 101 10.64 -5.13 -7.54
N ALA A 102 10.27 -3.89 -7.38
CA ALA A 102 11.11 -2.74 -7.73
C ALA A 102 12.35 -2.62 -6.85
N VAL A 103 12.22 -2.93 -5.57
CA VAL A 103 13.31 -2.79 -4.59
C VAL A 103 13.99 -4.11 -4.32
N GLY A 104 13.22 -5.18 -4.17
CA GLY A 104 13.73 -6.50 -3.80
C GLY A 104 13.99 -7.44 -4.98
N CYS A 105 13.74 -7.00 -6.21
CA CYS A 105 13.88 -7.82 -7.42
C CYS A 105 13.09 -9.13 -7.38
N LYS A 106 12.01 -9.15 -6.60
CA LYS A 106 11.16 -10.32 -6.50
C LYS A 106 10.14 -10.32 -7.63
N ASP A 107 9.83 -11.50 -8.18
CA ASP A 107 8.74 -11.61 -9.16
C ASP A 107 7.42 -11.13 -8.54
N ILE A 108 6.66 -10.32 -9.27
CA ILE A 108 5.44 -9.70 -8.72
C ILE A 108 4.39 -10.74 -8.33
N ASP A 109 4.24 -11.81 -9.10
CA ASP A 109 3.27 -12.86 -8.78
C ASP A 109 3.71 -13.64 -7.53
N ALA A 110 5.01 -13.86 -7.37
CA ALA A 110 5.56 -14.48 -6.16
C ALA A 110 5.37 -13.57 -4.95
N ALA A 111 5.56 -12.25 -5.13
CA ALA A 111 5.33 -11.28 -4.06
C ALA A 111 3.87 -11.25 -3.62
N LEU A 112 2.93 -11.27 -4.58
CA LEU A 112 1.51 -11.34 -4.28
C LEU A 112 1.15 -12.63 -3.54
N ALA A 113 1.71 -13.76 -3.97
CA ALA A 113 1.47 -15.04 -3.31
C ALA A 113 1.96 -15.01 -1.86
N GLU A 114 3.10 -14.37 -1.62
CA GLU A 114 3.65 -14.21 -0.28
C GLU A 114 2.74 -13.38 0.61
N ILE A 115 2.23 -12.26 0.11
CA ILE A 115 1.27 -11.42 0.83
C ILE A 115 -0.01 -12.21 1.08
N GLY A 116 -0.48 -12.97 0.09
CA GLY A 116 -1.69 -13.78 0.18
C GLY A 116 -1.63 -14.88 1.21
N ARG A 117 -0.43 -15.30 1.62
CA ARG A 117 -0.27 -16.25 2.74
C ARG A 117 -0.46 -15.58 4.10
N LEU A 118 -0.30 -14.26 4.16
CA LEU A 118 -0.36 -13.50 5.41
C LEU A 118 -1.71 -12.80 5.61
N ARG A 119 -2.43 -12.52 4.53
CA ARG A 119 -3.75 -11.90 4.58
C ARG A 119 -4.55 -12.29 3.35
N ALA A 120 -5.88 -12.28 3.47
CA ALA A 120 -6.76 -12.55 2.34
C ALA A 120 -6.63 -11.42 1.32
N ILE A 121 -6.35 -11.76 0.06
CA ILE A 121 -6.26 -10.77 -1.03
C ILE A 121 -7.09 -11.23 -2.22
N LYS A 122 -7.53 -10.24 -3.01
CA LYS A 122 -8.26 -10.49 -4.25
C LYS A 122 -7.82 -9.42 -5.26
N PRO A 123 -6.63 -9.58 -5.87
CA PRO A 123 -6.10 -8.56 -6.77
C PRO A 123 -6.98 -8.34 -8.00
N ASN A 124 -7.27 -7.09 -8.32
CA ASN A 124 -8.02 -6.73 -9.51
C ASN A 124 -7.12 -6.94 -10.74
N PRO A 125 -7.57 -7.71 -11.76
CA PRO A 125 -6.73 -8.03 -12.91
C PRO A 125 -6.39 -6.82 -13.80
N ILE A 126 -7.27 -5.82 -13.87
CA ILE A 126 -7.01 -4.61 -14.68
C ILE A 126 -5.87 -3.82 -14.05
N LEU A 127 -5.93 -3.58 -12.75
CA LEU A 127 -4.89 -2.86 -12.03
C LEU A 127 -3.57 -3.64 -12.05
N LEU A 128 -3.62 -4.94 -11.79
CA LEU A 128 -2.41 -5.77 -11.78
C LEU A 128 -1.71 -5.75 -13.14
N ARG A 129 -2.48 -5.83 -14.24
CA ARG A 129 -1.91 -5.75 -15.59
C ARG A 129 -1.22 -4.42 -15.84
N SER A 130 -1.83 -3.31 -15.40
CA SER A 130 -1.24 -1.97 -15.52
C SER A 130 0.07 -1.87 -14.73
N VAL A 131 0.09 -2.39 -13.53
CA VAL A 131 1.29 -2.38 -12.68
C VAL A 131 2.41 -3.20 -13.32
N LYS A 132 2.08 -4.38 -13.86
CA LYS A 132 3.08 -5.21 -14.57
C LYS A 132 3.69 -4.47 -15.75
N ARG A 133 2.90 -3.66 -16.48
CA ARG A 133 3.43 -2.82 -17.57
C ARG A 133 4.37 -1.75 -17.05
N ALA A 134 4.02 -1.12 -15.94
CA ALA A 134 4.83 -0.05 -15.35
C ALA A 134 6.18 -0.56 -14.84
N LEU A 135 6.27 -1.85 -14.48
CA LEU A 135 7.49 -2.47 -13.97
C LEU A 135 8.48 -2.89 -15.07
N LYS A 136 8.09 -2.80 -16.33
CA LYS A 136 8.96 -3.19 -17.45
C LYS A 136 9.89 -2.06 -17.86
#